data_94cc25a8b3b77d22f06822fd0c014a67
#
_entry.id   94cc25a8b3b77d22f06822fd0c014a67
#
_cell.length_a   1.000
_cell.length_b   1.000
_cell.length_c   1.000
_cell.angle_alpha   90.00
_cell.angle_beta   90.00
_cell.angle_gamma   90.00
#
_symmetry.space_group_name_H-M   'P 1'
#
loop_
_entity.id
_entity.type
_entity.pdbx_description
1 polymer ?
#
loop_
_entity_poly.entity_id
_entity_poly.type
_entity_poly.pdbx_seq_one_letter_code
_entity_poly.pdbx_strand_id
1 'polypeptide(L)'
;MRIAKSVAELIGRTPMLEFTHFEQTHCLNAHLLAKVESFNPGGSVKDRIALGMVEAAEKAGKLLPGGTIIEPTSGNTGIGLAMVAAARGYTAIIVMPDSMSVERRQLMLAYGAKLVLTHGKLGMKGAVDKANELAAETPNAIVVGQFVNPANPATHRATTGPEIWADTDGQVDVLVAGIGTGGTLTGIGSYLREKNPNVRIVAVEPFSSPLLSKGVAGPHGLMGIGANFVPDVLSRDLIDEIITVKEDDAYRTGRELAAHEGVLAGITSGAAVWAASQVAARPEFAGKNIVVILPDTGERYLSTKMFAINE
;
A
#
# COMPACT_ATOMS: atom_id res chain seq x y z
N MET A 1 16.69 18.61 -20.84
CA MET A 1 16.63 17.13 -20.76
C MET A 1 15.88 16.76 -19.49
N ARG A 2 14.93 15.80 -19.57
CA ARG A 2 14.26 15.23 -18.38
C ARG A 2 14.91 13.88 -18.04
N ILE A 3 16.12 13.90 -17.51
CA ILE A 3 16.85 12.70 -17.09
C ILE A 3 16.92 12.73 -15.58
N ALA A 4 16.30 11.71 -14.93
CA ALA A 4 16.38 11.54 -13.48
C ALA A 4 17.82 11.16 -13.08
N LYS A 5 18.31 11.71 -11.99
CA LYS A 5 19.64 11.44 -11.45
C LYS A 5 19.64 10.35 -10.38
N SER A 6 18.45 10.00 -9.89
CA SER A 6 18.23 8.95 -8.89
C SER A 6 16.90 8.27 -9.14
N VAL A 7 16.80 6.99 -8.81
CA VAL A 7 15.52 6.24 -8.83
C VAL A 7 14.46 6.90 -7.92
N ALA A 8 14.88 7.59 -6.85
CA ALA A 8 13.98 8.32 -5.97
C ALA A 8 13.18 9.42 -6.70
N GLU A 9 13.73 10.03 -7.76
CA GLU A 9 13.03 11.02 -8.57
C GLU A 9 11.96 10.43 -9.49
N LEU A 10 11.94 9.10 -9.66
CA LEU A 10 10.95 8.37 -10.45
C LEU A 10 9.74 7.94 -9.62
N ILE A 11 9.81 8.04 -8.29
CA ILE A 11 8.72 7.67 -7.39
C ILE A 11 7.56 8.68 -7.52
N GLY A 12 6.34 8.15 -7.55
CA GLY A 12 5.13 8.95 -7.71
C GLY A 12 4.79 9.22 -9.18
N ARG A 13 3.87 10.16 -9.40
CA ARG A 13 3.33 10.49 -10.73
C ARG A 13 2.83 9.23 -11.47
N THR A 14 2.25 8.32 -10.71
CA THR A 14 1.70 7.08 -11.25
C THR A 14 0.44 7.37 -12.07
N PRO A 15 0.17 6.60 -13.14
CA PRO A 15 -0.99 6.86 -13.98
C PRO A 15 -2.30 6.54 -13.29
N MET A 16 -3.37 7.15 -13.80
CA MET A 16 -4.74 6.69 -13.58
C MET A 16 -5.26 5.97 -14.82
N LEU A 17 -6.12 4.98 -14.61
CA LEU A 17 -6.76 4.17 -15.65
C LEU A 17 -8.24 3.99 -15.33
N GLU A 18 -9.13 4.24 -16.28
CA GLU A 18 -10.56 3.90 -16.18
C GLU A 18 -10.79 2.46 -16.60
N PHE A 19 -11.54 1.71 -15.81
CA PHE A 19 -11.83 0.29 -16.04
C PHE A 19 -13.08 0.08 -16.87
N THR A 20 -13.06 0.53 -18.11
CA THR A 20 -14.24 0.56 -19.00
C THR A 20 -14.78 -0.83 -19.33
N HIS A 21 -13.93 -1.84 -19.54
CA HIS A 21 -14.38 -3.22 -19.81
C HIS A 21 -14.95 -3.89 -18.56
N PHE A 22 -14.35 -3.64 -17.39
CA PHE A 22 -14.84 -4.13 -16.12
C PHE A 22 -16.20 -3.51 -15.78
N GLU A 23 -16.36 -2.19 -15.98
CA GLU A 23 -17.64 -1.49 -15.81
C GLU A 23 -18.73 -2.08 -16.69
N GLN A 24 -18.45 -2.31 -17.98
CA GLN A 24 -19.40 -2.91 -18.91
C GLN A 24 -19.78 -4.35 -18.52
N THR A 25 -18.78 -5.16 -18.17
CA THR A 25 -18.98 -6.58 -17.79
C THR A 25 -19.86 -6.70 -16.55
N HIS A 26 -19.70 -5.78 -15.60
CA HIS A 26 -20.45 -5.78 -14.34
C HIS A 26 -21.69 -4.86 -14.36
N CYS A 27 -22.04 -4.29 -15.52
CA CYS A 27 -23.19 -3.39 -15.70
C CYS A 27 -23.16 -2.22 -14.68
N LEU A 28 -21.99 -1.63 -14.43
CA LEU A 28 -21.84 -0.50 -13.54
C LEU A 28 -22.18 0.80 -14.26
N ASN A 29 -22.83 1.72 -13.55
CA ASN A 29 -23.18 3.04 -14.09
C ASN A 29 -22.30 4.19 -13.54
N ALA A 30 -21.28 3.86 -12.77
CA ALA A 30 -20.27 4.78 -12.25
C ALA A 30 -18.93 4.53 -12.95
N HIS A 31 -18.01 5.51 -12.89
CA HIS A 31 -16.66 5.41 -13.43
C HIS A 31 -15.69 4.89 -12.37
N LEU A 32 -15.00 3.79 -12.65
CA LEU A 32 -13.96 3.23 -11.78
C LEU A 32 -12.58 3.69 -12.25
N LEU A 33 -12.01 4.65 -11.52
CA LEU A 33 -10.75 5.31 -11.83
C LEU A 33 -9.63 4.73 -10.95
N ALA A 34 -8.81 3.86 -11.51
CA ALA A 34 -7.74 3.18 -10.79
C ALA A 34 -6.47 4.02 -10.72
N LYS A 35 -5.94 4.30 -9.53
CA LYS A 35 -4.58 4.84 -9.32
C LYS A 35 -3.59 3.69 -9.27
N VAL A 36 -2.77 3.53 -10.32
CA VAL A 36 -1.97 2.32 -10.56
C VAL A 36 -0.57 2.48 -9.94
N GLU A 37 -0.43 2.13 -8.67
CA GLU A 37 0.80 2.31 -7.88
C GLU A 37 1.92 1.32 -8.20
N SER A 38 1.65 0.28 -9.01
CA SER A 38 2.69 -0.61 -9.53
C SER A 38 3.67 0.08 -10.49
N PHE A 39 3.35 1.26 -11.00
CA PHE A 39 4.25 2.08 -11.82
C PHE A 39 5.34 2.80 -11.02
N ASN A 40 5.31 2.77 -9.70
CA ASN A 40 6.48 3.16 -8.93
C ASN A 40 7.67 2.22 -9.22
N PRO A 41 8.93 2.69 -9.15
CA PRO A 41 10.12 1.91 -9.53
C PRO A 41 10.28 0.58 -8.81
N GLY A 42 9.94 0.52 -7.53
CA GLY A 42 9.92 -0.71 -6.73
C GLY A 42 8.60 -1.49 -6.84
N GLY A 43 7.67 -1.06 -7.71
CA GLY A 43 6.43 -1.77 -8.05
C GLY A 43 5.32 -1.66 -7.01
N SER A 44 5.32 -0.66 -6.14
CA SER A 44 4.24 -0.49 -5.16
C SER A 44 4.08 0.93 -4.61
N VAL A 45 2.91 1.18 -4.02
CA VAL A 45 2.58 2.39 -3.26
C VAL A 45 3.56 2.67 -2.11
N LYS A 46 4.26 1.64 -1.62
CA LYS A 46 5.19 1.76 -0.48
C LYS A 46 6.49 2.48 -0.82
N ASP A 47 6.84 2.58 -2.10
CA ASP A 47 7.99 3.36 -2.54
C ASP A 47 7.86 4.82 -2.10
N ARG A 48 6.64 5.37 -2.17
CA ARG A 48 6.35 6.74 -1.74
C ARG A 48 6.66 6.96 -0.27
N ILE A 49 6.13 6.11 0.60
CA ILE A 49 6.33 6.25 2.04
C ILE A 49 7.75 5.88 2.47
N ALA A 50 8.40 4.95 1.77
CA ALA A 50 9.81 4.64 1.99
C ALA A 50 10.68 5.87 1.78
N LEU A 51 10.49 6.58 0.66
CA LEU A 51 11.18 7.84 0.40
C LEU A 51 10.81 8.92 1.42
N GLY A 52 9.51 9.17 1.63
CA GLY A 52 9.04 10.25 2.49
C GLY A 52 9.45 10.09 3.96
N MET A 53 9.45 8.86 4.49
CA MET A 53 9.90 8.59 5.87
C MET A 53 11.42 8.75 6.01
N VAL A 54 12.20 8.35 5.00
CA VAL A 54 13.66 8.57 4.98
C VAL A 54 13.97 10.05 4.92
N GLU A 55 13.34 10.80 4.01
CA GLU A 55 13.53 12.26 3.90
C GLU A 55 13.11 13.01 5.17
N ALA A 56 12.05 12.58 5.84
CA ALA A 56 11.66 13.15 7.12
C ALA A 56 12.71 12.89 8.21
N ALA A 57 13.32 11.70 8.23
CA ALA A 57 14.38 11.37 9.18
C ALA A 57 15.68 12.15 8.90
N GLU A 58 16.06 12.32 7.64
CA GLU A 58 17.19 13.15 7.20
C GLU A 58 16.98 14.60 7.65
N LYS A 59 15.82 15.18 7.31
CA LYS A 59 15.44 16.55 7.66
C LYS A 59 15.45 16.80 9.17
N ALA A 60 15.05 15.79 9.95
CA ALA A 60 15.06 15.86 11.41
C ALA A 60 16.45 15.61 12.03
N GLY A 61 17.48 15.34 11.23
CA GLY A 61 18.83 14.99 11.72
C GLY A 61 18.91 13.66 12.46
N LYS A 62 17.88 12.80 12.31
CA LYS A 62 17.83 11.46 12.94
C LYS A 62 18.57 10.41 12.13
N LEU A 63 18.64 10.56 10.82
CA LEU A 63 19.38 9.72 9.90
C LEU A 63 20.49 10.54 9.24
N LEU A 64 21.73 10.22 9.58
CA LEU A 64 22.91 10.88 9.03
C LEU A 64 23.45 10.13 7.80
N PRO A 65 24.23 10.78 6.91
CA PRO A 65 24.85 10.11 5.77
C PRO A 65 25.57 8.81 6.15
N GLY A 66 25.34 7.75 5.36
CA GLY A 66 25.89 6.41 5.63
C GLY A 66 25.23 5.64 6.77
N GLY A 67 24.16 6.18 7.35
CA GLY A 67 23.42 5.56 8.46
C GLY A 67 22.68 4.28 8.08
N THR A 68 22.02 3.71 9.06
CA THR A 68 21.31 2.42 8.94
C THR A 68 19.80 2.60 9.10
N ILE A 69 19.05 2.13 8.13
CA ILE A 69 17.58 2.09 8.13
C ILE A 69 17.15 0.68 8.55
N ILE A 70 16.38 0.59 9.62
CA ILE A 70 15.86 -0.69 10.14
C ILE A 70 14.34 -0.67 10.06
N GLU A 71 13.73 -1.75 9.55
CA GLU A 71 12.27 -1.87 9.55
C GLU A 71 11.82 -3.32 9.75
N PRO A 72 10.90 -3.56 10.72
CA PRO A 72 10.26 -4.85 10.87
C PRO A 72 9.13 -4.98 9.85
N THR A 73 9.39 -5.63 8.72
CA THR A 73 8.42 -5.80 7.64
C THR A 73 8.77 -6.96 6.73
N SER A 74 7.77 -7.67 6.24
CA SER A 74 7.93 -8.72 5.23
C SER A 74 7.38 -8.32 3.85
N GLY A 75 6.90 -7.08 3.72
CA GLY A 75 6.15 -6.63 2.57
C GLY A 75 6.84 -5.56 1.73
N ASN A 76 6.01 -4.88 0.96
CA ASN A 76 6.42 -3.85 0.00
C ASN A 76 7.21 -2.69 0.63
N THR A 77 6.98 -2.38 1.90
CA THR A 77 7.75 -1.34 2.61
C THR A 77 9.23 -1.71 2.70
N GLY A 78 9.56 -2.97 2.99
CA GLY A 78 10.94 -3.43 3.01
C GLY A 78 11.61 -3.32 1.65
N ILE A 79 10.89 -3.62 0.57
CA ILE A 79 11.39 -3.47 -0.81
C ILE A 79 11.66 -1.99 -1.12
N GLY A 80 10.70 -1.10 -0.82
CA GLY A 80 10.85 0.34 -1.04
C GLY A 80 12.00 0.94 -0.22
N LEU A 81 12.14 0.54 1.06
CA LEU A 81 13.24 1.01 1.91
C LEU A 81 14.61 0.50 1.42
N ALA A 82 14.70 -0.76 0.98
CA ALA A 82 15.92 -1.31 0.40
C ALA A 82 16.33 -0.54 -0.86
N MET A 83 15.39 -0.26 -1.76
CA MET A 83 15.62 0.53 -2.97
C MET A 83 16.08 1.97 -2.65
N VAL A 84 15.39 2.64 -1.74
CA VAL A 84 15.74 4.02 -1.33
C VAL A 84 17.09 4.06 -0.64
N ALA A 85 17.39 3.09 0.25
CA ALA A 85 18.68 2.97 0.91
C ALA A 85 19.82 2.81 -0.10
N ALA A 86 19.67 1.91 -1.07
CA ALA A 86 20.65 1.71 -2.14
C ALA A 86 20.89 3.01 -2.93
N ALA A 87 19.82 3.73 -3.27
CA ALA A 87 19.90 4.96 -4.05
C ALA A 87 20.53 6.14 -3.29
N ARG A 88 20.47 6.13 -1.94
CA ARG A 88 20.96 7.23 -1.09
C ARG A 88 22.21 6.89 -0.27
N GLY A 89 22.77 5.70 -0.46
CA GLY A 89 24.00 5.26 0.22
C GLY A 89 23.80 4.93 1.71
N TYR A 90 22.61 4.44 2.08
CA TYR A 90 22.30 3.91 3.41
C TYR A 90 22.42 2.40 3.45
N THR A 91 22.62 1.84 4.65
CA THR A 91 22.44 0.42 4.90
C THR A 91 20.98 0.16 5.24
N ALA A 92 20.33 -0.81 4.59
CA ALA A 92 19.01 -1.28 4.99
C ALA A 92 19.11 -2.61 5.71
N ILE A 93 18.48 -2.74 6.89
CA ILE A 93 18.30 -3.99 7.63
C ILE A 93 16.80 -4.23 7.75
N ILE A 94 16.33 -5.29 7.08
CA ILE A 94 14.91 -5.66 7.14
C ILE A 94 14.76 -6.89 8.03
N VAL A 95 13.89 -6.76 9.02
CA VAL A 95 13.65 -7.81 10.02
C VAL A 95 12.30 -8.46 9.76
N MET A 96 12.27 -9.79 9.65
CA MET A 96 11.01 -10.49 9.36
C MET A 96 11.03 -11.94 9.88
N PRO A 97 9.84 -12.56 10.10
CA PRO A 97 9.76 -13.98 10.38
C PRO A 97 10.29 -14.84 9.22
N ASP A 98 10.91 -15.98 9.54
CA ASP A 98 11.47 -16.93 8.56
C ASP A 98 10.41 -17.65 7.71
N SER A 99 9.13 -17.54 8.08
CA SER A 99 7.99 -18.08 7.33
C SER A 99 7.54 -17.20 6.15
N MET A 100 8.16 -16.04 5.93
CA MET A 100 7.74 -15.09 4.90
C MET A 100 8.25 -15.48 3.50
N SER A 101 7.57 -14.98 2.46
CA SER A 101 7.80 -15.24 1.04
C SER A 101 9.28 -15.11 0.62
N VAL A 102 9.76 -16.12 -0.10
CA VAL A 102 11.14 -16.17 -0.62
C VAL A 102 11.35 -15.09 -1.70
N GLU A 103 10.36 -14.85 -2.54
CA GLU A 103 10.41 -13.87 -3.64
C GLU A 103 10.66 -12.45 -3.10
N ARG A 104 9.96 -12.09 -2.02
CA ARG A 104 10.15 -10.78 -1.38
C ARG A 104 11.53 -10.64 -0.73
N ARG A 105 12.05 -11.72 -0.12
CA ARG A 105 13.40 -11.74 0.42
C ARG A 105 14.44 -11.53 -0.69
N GLN A 106 14.28 -12.21 -1.82
CA GLN A 106 15.17 -12.09 -2.98
C GLN A 106 15.18 -10.67 -3.53
N LEU A 107 14.02 -10.01 -3.63
CA LEU A 107 13.95 -8.61 -4.06
C LEU A 107 14.71 -7.68 -3.11
N MET A 108 14.53 -7.81 -1.80
CA MET A 108 15.24 -6.99 -0.82
C MET A 108 16.76 -7.22 -0.87
N LEU A 109 17.19 -8.49 -0.99
CA LEU A 109 18.61 -8.85 -1.14
C LEU A 109 19.20 -8.29 -2.45
N ALA A 110 18.44 -8.32 -3.56
CA ALA A 110 18.88 -7.76 -4.83
C ALA A 110 19.14 -6.25 -4.76
N TYR A 111 18.40 -5.52 -3.92
CA TYR A 111 18.67 -4.12 -3.59
C TYR A 111 19.80 -3.91 -2.56
N GLY A 112 20.45 -4.98 -2.10
CA GLY A 112 21.57 -4.92 -1.16
C GLY A 112 21.16 -4.81 0.32
N ALA A 113 19.89 -5.00 0.65
CA ALA A 113 19.46 -5.02 2.06
C ALA A 113 19.99 -6.24 2.81
N LYS A 114 20.28 -6.08 4.09
CA LYS A 114 20.55 -7.18 5.02
C LYS A 114 19.24 -7.70 5.59
N LEU A 115 19.02 -9.03 5.55
CA LEU A 115 17.85 -9.65 6.15
C LEU A 115 18.21 -10.26 7.50
N VAL A 116 17.41 -9.95 8.51
CA VAL A 116 17.46 -10.59 9.82
C VAL A 116 16.18 -11.39 9.99
N LEU A 117 16.30 -12.71 10.03
CA LEU A 117 15.15 -13.61 10.17
C LEU A 117 14.93 -13.93 11.64
N THR A 118 13.70 -13.75 12.09
CA THR A 118 13.24 -14.18 13.42
C THR A 118 12.45 -15.47 13.32
N HIS A 119 12.35 -16.21 14.40
CA HIS A 119 11.61 -17.48 14.40
C HIS A 119 10.11 -17.23 14.11
N GLY A 120 9.55 -17.92 13.13
CA GLY A 120 8.17 -17.73 12.64
C GLY A 120 7.09 -17.81 13.71
N LYS A 121 7.28 -18.63 14.76
CA LYS A 121 6.35 -18.71 15.90
C LYS A 121 6.19 -17.40 16.68
N LEU A 122 7.16 -16.50 16.62
CA LEU A 122 7.12 -15.19 17.27
C LEU A 122 6.32 -14.15 16.44
N GLY A 123 5.99 -14.49 15.19
CA GLY A 123 5.27 -13.60 14.28
C GLY A 123 5.94 -12.23 14.10
N MET A 124 5.16 -11.24 13.72
CA MET A 124 5.68 -9.87 13.53
C MET A 124 6.13 -9.21 14.84
N LYS A 125 5.58 -9.62 16.00
CA LYS A 125 6.05 -9.10 17.29
C LYS A 125 7.54 -9.39 17.50
N GLY A 126 7.99 -10.64 17.23
CA GLY A 126 9.40 -10.98 17.33
C GLY A 126 10.28 -10.17 16.38
N ALA A 127 9.77 -9.83 15.17
CA ALA A 127 10.49 -8.97 14.25
C ALA A 127 10.60 -7.51 14.77
N VAL A 128 9.55 -6.99 15.38
CA VAL A 128 9.56 -5.64 15.99
C VAL A 128 10.56 -5.58 17.16
N ASP A 129 10.50 -6.57 18.07
CA ASP A 129 11.39 -6.63 19.22
C ASP A 129 12.87 -6.67 18.76
N LYS A 130 13.17 -7.50 17.75
CA LYS A 130 14.54 -7.62 17.19
C LYS A 130 14.98 -6.37 16.42
N ALA A 131 14.08 -5.68 15.73
CA ALA A 131 14.40 -4.42 15.05
C ALA A 131 14.80 -3.32 16.06
N ASN A 132 14.09 -3.23 17.19
CA ASN A 132 14.40 -2.30 18.26
C ASN A 132 15.74 -2.62 18.94
N GLU A 133 16.02 -3.90 19.20
CA GLU A 133 17.33 -4.36 19.72
C GLU A 133 18.46 -3.91 18.78
N LEU A 134 18.35 -4.23 17.49
CA LEU A 134 19.36 -3.86 16.49
C LEU A 134 19.56 -2.35 16.40
N ALA A 135 18.50 -1.56 16.49
CA ALA A 135 18.59 -0.12 16.44
C ALA A 135 19.32 0.45 17.66
N ALA A 136 19.13 -0.15 18.85
CA ALA A 136 19.84 0.27 20.07
C ALA A 136 21.35 -0.05 20.02
N GLU A 137 21.73 -1.12 19.31
CA GLU A 137 23.12 -1.59 19.19
C GLU A 137 23.87 -0.99 17.98
N THR A 138 23.16 -0.44 17.00
CA THR A 138 23.76 0.05 15.75
C THR A 138 23.89 1.58 15.79
N PRO A 139 25.10 2.14 15.78
CA PRO A 139 25.30 3.58 15.69
C PRO A 139 24.67 4.17 14.42
N ASN A 140 24.08 5.37 14.54
CA ASN A 140 23.41 6.07 13.44
C ASN A 140 22.35 5.20 12.75
N ALA A 141 21.58 4.43 13.52
CA ALA A 141 20.47 3.63 13.03
C ALA A 141 19.12 4.22 13.47
N ILE A 142 18.11 4.04 12.61
CA ILE A 142 16.74 4.39 12.93
C ILE A 142 15.82 3.21 12.62
N VAL A 143 14.77 3.02 13.43
CA VAL A 143 13.58 2.24 13.04
C VAL A 143 12.61 3.22 12.39
N VAL A 144 12.19 2.91 11.16
CA VAL A 144 11.34 3.80 10.36
C VAL A 144 9.92 3.86 10.90
N GLY A 145 9.34 2.70 11.25
CA GLY A 145 8.08 2.59 11.97
C GLY A 145 6.84 2.98 11.14
N GLN A 146 6.59 2.32 10.02
CA GLN A 146 5.52 2.66 9.08
C GLN A 146 4.10 2.79 9.68
N PHE A 147 3.83 2.13 10.81
CA PHE A 147 2.51 2.14 11.46
C PHE A 147 2.27 3.32 12.41
N VAL A 148 3.36 3.98 12.84
CA VAL A 148 3.33 5.07 13.82
C VAL A 148 3.95 6.36 13.29
N ASN A 149 4.66 6.32 12.17
CA ASN A 149 5.40 7.45 11.60
C ASN A 149 4.47 8.41 10.85
N PRO A 150 4.29 9.66 11.31
CA PRO A 150 3.40 10.63 10.66
C PRO A 150 3.84 11.02 9.24
N ALA A 151 5.10 10.79 8.87
CA ALA A 151 5.58 11.02 7.52
C ALA A 151 4.90 10.09 6.49
N ASN A 152 4.37 8.93 6.92
CA ASN A 152 3.62 8.03 6.05
C ASN A 152 2.36 8.72 5.47
N PRO A 153 1.33 9.10 6.24
CA PRO A 153 0.19 9.81 5.68
C PRO A 153 0.56 11.17 5.10
N ALA A 154 1.52 11.88 5.66
CA ALA A 154 1.97 13.17 5.14
C ALA A 154 2.50 13.06 3.70
N THR A 155 3.23 11.99 3.36
CA THR A 155 3.70 11.72 2.00
C THR A 155 2.53 11.56 1.02
N HIS A 156 1.51 10.80 1.36
CA HIS A 156 0.35 10.63 0.51
C HIS A 156 -0.48 11.92 0.36
N ARG A 157 -0.57 12.71 1.44
CA ARG A 157 -1.21 14.03 1.39
C ARG A 157 -0.47 15.00 0.47
N ALA A 158 0.86 14.92 0.44
CA ALA A 158 1.69 15.81 -0.36
C ALA A 158 1.87 15.35 -1.82
N THR A 159 1.63 14.07 -2.14
CA THR A 159 1.91 13.50 -3.47
C THR A 159 0.70 12.84 -4.08
N THR A 160 0.26 11.70 -3.56
CA THR A 160 -0.79 10.86 -4.17
C THR A 160 -2.15 11.57 -4.23
N GLY A 161 -2.52 12.30 -3.18
CA GLY A 161 -3.76 13.09 -3.15
C GLY A 161 -3.79 14.19 -4.23
N PRO A 162 -2.77 15.06 -4.31
CA PRO A 162 -2.64 16.06 -5.39
C PRO A 162 -2.62 15.46 -6.80
N GLU A 163 -1.93 14.33 -6.99
CA GLU A 163 -1.91 13.64 -8.29
C GLU A 163 -3.31 13.19 -8.71
N ILE A 164 -4.04 12.50 -7.82
CA ILE A 164 -5.42 12.07 -8.09
C ILE A 164 -6.31 13.27 -8.42
N TRP A 165 -6.22 14.35 -7.65
CA TRP A 165 -7.02 15.56 -7.86
C TRP A 165 -6.74 16.19 -9.22
N ALA A 166 -5.47 16.26 -9.62
CA ALA A 166 -5.07 16.82 -10.92
C ALA A 166 -5.48 15.90 -12.08
N ASP A 167 -5.27 14.58 -11.94
CA ASP A 167 -5.58 13.60 -13.00
C ASP A 167 -7.09 13.45 -13.25
N THR A 168 -7.94 13.87 -12.29
CA THR A 168 -9.41 13.82 -12.40
C THR A 168 -10.04 15.19 -12.62
N ASP A 169 -9.26 16.23 -12.89
CA ASP A 169 -9.73 17.63 -12.95
C ASP A 169 -10.58 18.03 -11.73
N GLY A 170 -10.23 17.48 -10.56
CA GLY A 170 -10.94 17.71 -9.30
C GLY A 170 -12.28 16.98 -9.16
N GLN A 171 -12.60 16.09 -10.06
CA GLN A 171 -13.87 15.36 -10.06
C GLN A 171 -13.72 14.00 -9.37
N VAL A 172 -13.70 14.01 -8.05
CA VAL A 172 -13.64 12.81 -7.21
C VAL A 172 -14.87 12.79 -6.30
N ASP A 173 -15.72 11.77 -6.45
CA ASP A 173 -16.90 11.57 -5.59
C ASP A 173 -16.62 10.57 -4.47
N VAL A 174 -15.86 9.51 -4.75
CA VAL A 174 -15.54 8.46 -3.79
C VAL A 174 -14.06 8.08 -3.88
N LEU A 175 -13.42 7.85 -2.74
CA LEU A 175 -12.11 7.19 -2.63
C LEU A 175 -12.29 5.81 -2.00
N VAL A 176 -11.76 4.77 -2.63
CA VAL A 176 -11.74 3.40 -2.09
C VAL A 176 -10.29 2.94 -1.90
N ALA A 177 -9.92 2.56 -0.68
CA ALA A 177 -8.57 2.09 -0.39
C ALA A 177 -8.55 1.02 0.71
N GLY A 178 -7.70 0.01 0.54
CA GLY A 178 -7.43 -1.02 1.55
C GLY A 178 -6.61 -0.49 2.72
N ILE A 179 -6.93 -0.94 3.94
CA ILE A 179 -6.25 -0.54 5.16
C ILE A 179 -5.16 -1.55 5.56
N GLY A 180 -3.91 -1.22 5.23
CA GLY A 180 -2.71 -1.87 5.81
C GLY A 180 -2.18 -1.04 6.96
N THR A 181 -1.33 -0.04 6.68
CA THR A 181 -0.90 0.95 7.67
C THR A 181 -1.94 2.06 7.90
N GLY A 182 -2.87 2.23 6.96
CA GLY A 182 -3.83 3.34 6.98
C GLY A 182 -3.30 4.64 6.39
N GLY A 183 -1.99 4.77 6.19
CA GLY A 183 -1.37 6.02 5.73
C GLY A 183 -1.86 6.48 4.36
N THR A 184 -2.07 5.56 3.43
CA THR A 184 -2.58 5.86 2.08
C THR A 184 -3.98 6.50 2.14
N LEU A 185 -4.93 5.83 2.81
CA LEU A 185 -6.29 6.36 2.95
C LEU A 185 -6.30 7.68 3.72
N THR A 186 -5.56 7.76 4.84
CA THR A 186 -5.48 8.96 5.67
C THR A 186 -4.92 10.14 4.89
N GLY A 187 -3.80 9.96 4.20
CA GLY A 187 -3.14 11.04 3.47
C GLY A 187 -3.95 11.53 2.28
N ILE A 188 -4.42 10.61 1.42
CA ILE A 188 -5.25 10.95 0.26
C ILE A 188 -6.58 11.52 0.72
N GLY A 189 -7.27 10.84 1.65
CA GLY A 189 -8.58 11.24 2.16
C GLY A 189 -8.55 12.63 2.79
N SER A 190 -7.52 12.95 3.58
CA SER A 190 -7.35 14.28 4.17
C SER A 190 -7.22 15.35 3.09
N TYR A 191 -6.43 15.11 2.04
CA TYR A 191 -6.26 16.05 0.95
C TYR A 191 -7.56 16.24 0.15
N LEU A 192 -8.20 15.14 -0.25
CA LEU A 192 -9.43 15.20 -1.05
C LEU A 192 -10.58 15.86 -0.28
N ARG A 193 -10.73 15.55 1.03
CA ARG A 193 -11.77 16.14 1.88
C ARG A 193 -11.57 17.66 2.08
N GLU A 194 -10.32 18.12 2.11
CA GLU A 194 -10.02 19.56 2.13
C GLU A 194 -10.45 20.24 0.83
N LYS A 195 -10.26 19.57 -0.32
CA LYS A 195 -10.66 20.09 -1.64
C LYS A 195 -12.16 20.01 -1.90
N ASN A 196 -12.77 18.90 -1.52
CA ASN A 196 -14.20 18.64 -1.65
C ASN A 196 -14.72 17.95 -0.37
N PRO A 197 -15.40 18.68 0.53
CA PRO A 197 -15.93 18.11 1.78
C PRO A 197 -16.93 16.97 1.59
N ASN A 198 -17.50 16.81 0.38
CA ASN A 198 -18.48 15.77 0.07
C ASN A 198 -17.86 14.47 -0.47
N VAL A 199 -16.55 14.41 -0.67
CA VAL A 199 -15.89 13.16 -1.09
C VAL A 199 -16.15 12.07 -0.05
N ARG A 200 -16.69 10.93 -0.49
CA ARG A 200 -16.91 9.77 0.38
C ARG A 200 -15.64 8.92 0.46
N ILE A 201 -15.23 8.58 1.67
CA ILE A 201 -14.03 7.78 1.94
C ILE A 201 -14.44 6.37 2.38
N VAL A 202 -14.13 5.38 1.55
CA VAL A 202 -14.47 3.98 1.76
C VAL A 202 -13.20 3.18 2.07
N ALA A 203 -13.16 2.61 3.26
CA ALA A 203 -12.09 1.73 3.69
C ALA A 203 -12.39 0.27 3.34
N VAL A 204 -11.36 -0.50 3.02
CA VAL A 204 -11.49 -1.93 2.75
C VAL A 204 -10.68 -2.74 3.76
N GLU A 205 -11.33 -3.73 4.38
CA GLU A 205 -10.69 -4.67 5.31
C GLU A 205 -11.09 -6.13 5.01
N PRO A 206 -10.33 -7.14 5.50
CA PRO A 206 -10.67 -8.54 5.26
C PRO A 206 -11.96 -8.96 6.00
N PHE A 207 -12.82 -9.71 5.33
CA PHE A 207 -14.05 -10.25 5.92
C PHE A 207 -13.79 -11.14 7.15
N SER A 208 -12.70 -11.92 7.14
CA SER A 208 -12.30 -12.80 8.24
C SER A 208 -11.54 -12.08 9.36
N SER A 209 -11.18 -10.80 9.17
CA SER A 209 -10.56 -9.95 10.18
C SER A 209 -11.15 -8.54 10.16
N PRO A 210 -12.46 -8.40 10.50
CA PRO A 210 -13.18 -7.12 10.45
C PRO A 210 -12.90 -6.28 11.71
N LEU A 211 -11.63 -5.94 11.92
CA LEU A 211 -11.18 -5.27 13.13
C LEU A 211 -11.72 -3.84 13.24
N LEU A 212 -11.70 -3.10 12.14
CA LEU A 212 -12.13 -1.70 12.16
C LEU A 212 -13.64 -1.56 12.27
N SER A 213 -14.41 -2.44 11.59
CA SER A 213 -15.89 -2.40 11.59
C SER A 213 -16.52 -3.14 12.76
N LYS A 214 -15.91 -4.26 13.22
CA LYS A 214 -16.53 -5.16 14.23
C LYS A 214 -15.65 -5.43 15.45
N GLY A 215 -14.44 -4.88 15.53
CA GLY A 215 -13.52 -5.08 16.66
C GLY A 215 -12.91 -6.49 16.75
N VAL A 216 -12.98 -7.29 15.68
CA VAL A 216 -12.55 -8.70 15.68
C VAL A 216 -11.37 -8.87 14.73
N ALA A 217 -10.22 -9.29 15.25
CA ALA A 217 -9.05 -9.69 14.46
C ALA A 217 -9.07 -11.20 14.18
N GLY A 218 -8.62 -11.61 13.00
CA GLY A 218 -8.54 -13.01 12.61
C GLY A 218 -7.50 -13.27 11.52
N PRO A 219 -7.18 -14.55 11.24
CA PRO A 219 -6.29 -14.91 10.14
C PRO A 219 -6.96 -14.65 8.78
N HIS A 220 -6.17 -14.19 7.80
CA HIS A 220 -6.63 -13.95 6.43
C HIS A 220 -5.47 -14.00 5.43
N GLY A 221 -5.78 -14.25 4.15
CA GLY A 221 -4.83 -14.28 3.04
C GLY A 221 -4.72 -12.98 2.24
N LEU A 222 -5.43 -11.90 2.58
CA LEU A 222 -5.35 -10.61 1.90
C LEU A 222 -4.07 -9.86 2.31
N MET A 223 -2.93 -10.32 1.77
CA MET A 223 -1.60 -9.78 2.08
C MET A 223 -1.49 -8.31 1.73
N GLY A 224 -1.19 -7.45 2.72
CA GLY A 224 -1.00 -6.00 2.54
C GLY A 224 -2.06 -5.13 3.21
N ILE A 225 -3.19 -5.71 3.63
CA ILE A 225 -4.21 -5.08 4.46
C ILE A 225 -4.51 -5.92 5.70
N GLY A 226 -5.29 -5.41 6.64
CA GLY A 226 -5.69 -6.16 7.83
C GLY A 226 -4.53 -6.47 8.78
N ALA A 227 -3.88 -5.47 9.34
CA ALA A 227 -2.70 -5.62 10.22
C ALA A 227 -2.99 -6.31 11.57
N ASN A 228 -4.26 -6.64 11.87
CA ASN A 228 -4.73 -7.21 13.14
C ASN A 228 -4.54 -6.28 14.37
N PHE A 229 -4.26 -5.03 14.16
CA PHE A 229 -4.31 -3.93 15.12
C PHE A 229 -4.68 -2.63 14.40
N VAL A 230 -5.09 -1.62 15.15
CA VAL A 230 -5.40 -0.30 14.59
C VAL A 230 -4.10 0.52 14.53
N PRO A 231 -3.61 0.91 13.33
CA PRO A 231 -2.40 1.70 13.21
C PRO A 231 -2.58 3.13 13.73
N ASP A 232 -1.56 3.70 14.39
CA ASP A 232 -1.62 5.06 14.93
C ASP A 232 -1.75 6.14 13.84
N VAL A 233 -1.24 5.86 12.63
CA VAL A 233 -1.32 6.80 11.49
C VAL A 233 -2.67 6.76 10.76
N LEU A 234 -3.59 5.88 11.16
CA LEU A 234 -4.93 5.80 10.58
C LEU A 234 -5.87 6.84 11.24
N SER A 235 -6.36 7.80 10.45
CA SER A 235 -7.44 8.70 10.87
C SER A 235 -8.79 8.03 10.63
N ARG A 236 -9.39 7.45 11.67
CA ARG A 236 -10.69 6.77 11.58
C ARG A 236 -11.83 7.73 11.28
N ASP A 237 -11.74 8.97 11.75
CA ASP A 237 -12.78 10.00 11.57
C ASP A 237 -12.95 10.44 10.10
N LEU A 238 -12.01 10.10 9.24
CA LEU A 238 -12.13 10.32 7.79
C LEU A 238 -13.00 9.26 7.09
N ILE A 239 -13.22 8.11 7.72
CA ILE A 239 -13.85 6.95 7.08
C ILE A 239 -15.37 7.08 7.17
N ASP A 240 -16.04 7.16 6.02
CA ASP A 240 -17.50 7.20 5.95
C ASP A 240 -18.12 5.79 5.92
N GLU A 241 -17.37 4.82 5.35
CA GLU A 241 -17.84 3.44 5.21
C GLU A 241 -16.68 2.45 5.24
N ILE A 242 -16.92 1.26 5.81
CA ILE A 242 -15.97 0.15 5.78
C ILE A 242 -16.61 -1.04 5.06
N ILE A 243 -15.99 -1.52 3.99
CA ILE A 243 -16.42 -2.69 3.25
C ILE A 243 -15.48 -3.86 3.56
N THR A 244 -16.06 -4.97 4.01
CA THR A 244 -15.31 -6.21 4.24
C THR A 244 -15.29 -7.06 2.98
N VAL A 245 -14.12 -7.60 2.60
CA VAL A 245 -13.92 -8.37 1.37
C VAL A 245 -13.45 -9.80 1.69
N LYS A 246 -14.09 -10.80 1.08
CA LYS A 246 -13.65 -12.21 1.15
C LYS A 246 -12.43 -12.43 0.25
N GLU A 247 -11.58 -13.38 0.60
CA GLU A 247 -10.41 -13.74 -0.21
C GLU A 247 -10.76 -14.16 -1.63
N ASP A 248 -11.79 -15.00 -1.78
CA ASP A 248 -12.22 -15.49 -3.08
C ASP A 248 -12.71 -14.36 -3.99
N ASP A 249 -13.41 -13.37 -3.44
CA ASP A 249 -13.86 -12.19 -4.19
C ASP A 249 -12.67 -11.34 -4.64
N ALA A 250 -11.70 -11.12 -3.75
CA ALA A 250 -10.48 -10.38 -4.08
C ALA A 250 -9.66 -11.09 -5.17
N TYR A 251 -9.50 -12.42 -5.05
CA TYR A 251 -8.75 -13.22 -6.03
C TYR A 251 -9.44 -13.28 -7.39
N ARG A 252 -10.76 -13.48 -7.42
CA ARG A 252 -11.55 -13.46 -8.65
C ARG A 252 -11.42 -12.11 -9.35
N THR A 253 -11.69 -11.03 -8.64
CA THR A 253 -11.62 -9.67 -9.22
C THR A 253 -10.22 -9.33 -9.71
N GLY A 254 -9.16 -9.73 -8.99
CA GLY A 254 -7.80 -9.51 -9.46
C GLY A 254 -7.46 -10.28 -10.74
N ARG A 255 -7.99 -11.48 -10.93
CA ARG A 255 -7.87 -12.23 -12.20
C ARG A 255 -8.67 -11.56 -13.33
N GLU A 256 -9.88 -11.08 -13.03
CA GLU A 256 -10.71 -10.34 -13.99
C GLU A 256 -10.03 -9.08 -14.48
N LEU A 257 -9.35 -8.30 -13.60
CA LEU A 257 -8.56 -7.14 -13.99
C LEU A 257 -7.45 -7.50 -14.97
N ALA A 258 -6.73 -8.60 -14.74
CA ALA A 258 -5.70 -9.06 -15.66
C ALA A 258 -6.29 -9.49 -17.02
N ALA A 259 -7.40 -10.20 -17.01
CA ALA A 259 -8.02 -10.75 -18.22
C ALA A 259 -8.78 -9.71 -19.05
N HIS A 260 -9.43 -8.73 -18.42
CA HIS A 260 -10.32 -7.78 -19.10
C HIS A 260 -9.68 -6.41 -19.30
N GLU A 261 -8.85 -5.94 -18.37
CA GLU A 261 -8.21 -4.61 -18.43
C GLU A 261 -6.71 -4.70 -18.76
N GLY A 262 -6.14 -5.90 -18.82
CA GLY A 262 -4.70 -6.10 -19.01
C GLY A 262 -3.85 -5.63 -17.82
N VAL A 263 -4.45 -5.45 -16.65
CA VAL A 263 -3.79 -4.94 -15.45
C VAL A 263 -3.49 -6.08 -14.49
N LEU A 264 -2.24 -6.56 -14.48
CA LEU A 264 -1.76 -7.56 -13.54
C LEU A 264 -1.48 -6.89 -12.17
N ALA A 265 -2.49 -6.86 -11.31
CA ALA A 265 -2.44 -6.21 -10.01
C ALA A 265 -2.44 -7.21 -8.85
N GLY A 266 -1.97 -6.77 -7.66
CA GLY A 266 -1.87 -7.62 -6.48
C GLY A 266 -3.21 -7.93 -5.81
N ILE A 267 -3.18 -8.81 -4.82
CA ILE A 267 -4.36 -9.30 -4.08
C ILE A 267 -5.21 -8.15 -3.52
N THR A 268 -4.57 -7.15 -2.93
CA THR A 268 -5.27 -6.03 -2.32
C THR A 268 -5.85 -5.06 -3.34
N SER A 269 -5.31 -5.04 -4.55
CA SER A 269 -5.93 -4.33 -5.68
C SER A 269 -7.27 -4.98 -6.06
N GLY A 270 -7.30 -6.32 -6.17
CA GLY A 270 -8.54 -7.06 -6.39
C GLY A 270 -9.58 -6.81 -5.30
N ALA A 271 -9.15 -6.79 -4.03
CA ALA A 271 -10.03 -6.46 -2.91
C ALA A 271 -10.61 -5.04 -3.00
N ALA A 272 -9.76 -4.06 -3.34
CA ALA A 272 -10.19 -2.66 -3.46
C ALA A 272 -11.16 -2.46 -4.64
N VAL A 273 -10.89 -3.07 -5.80
CA VAL A 273 -11.78 -2.98 -6.97
C VAL A 273 -13.10 -3.70 -6.72
N TRP A 274 -13.09 -4.88 -6.06
CA TRP A 274 -14.33 -5.53 -5.66
C TRP A 274 -15.17 -4.61 -4.75
N ALA A 275 -14.58 -3.99 -3.75
CA ALA A 275 -15.29 -3.04 -2.89
C ALA A 275 -15.80 -1.82 -3.67
N ALA A 276 -14.99 -1.27 -4.59
CA ALA A 276 -15.39 -0.17 -5.46
C ALA A 276 -16.57 -0.54 -6.35
N SER A 277 -16.61 -1.77 -6.89
CA SER A 277 -17.74 -2.26 -7.70
C SER A 277 -19.04 -2.35 -6.90
N GLN A 278 -18.97 -2.72 -5.60
CA GLN A 278 -20.15 -2.73 -4.71
C GLN A 278 -20.69 -1.30 -4.47
N VAL A 279 -19.82 -0.29 -4.43
CA VAL A 279 -20.23 1.11 -4.36
C VAL A 279 -20.81 1.56 -5.70
N ALA A 280 -20.12 1.27 -6.81
CA ALA A 280 -20.53 1.66 -8.17
C ALA A 280 -21.88 1.08 -8.61
N ALA A 281 -22.27 -0.08 -8.07
CA ALA A 281 -23.55 -0.72 -8.37
C ALA A 281 -24.75 -0.02 -7.69
N ARG A 282 -24.52 0.91 -6.78
CA ARG A 282 -25.61 1.60 -6.05
C ARG A 282 -26.16 2.76 -6.90
N PRO A 283 -27.49 2.92 -6.99
CA PRO A 283 -28.11 3.95 -7.83
C PRO A 283 -27.63 5.39 -7.55
N GLU A 284 -27.33 5.71 -6.29
CA GLU A 284 -26.87 7.03 -5.87
C GLU A 284 -25.47 7.41 -6.40
N PHE A 285 -24.71 6.43 -6.89
CA PHE A 285 -23.39 6.65 -7.50
C PHE A 285 -23.41 6.59 -9.04
N ALA A 286 -24.56 6.51 -9.67
CA ALA A 286 -24.64 6.57 -11.13
C ALA A 286 -24.00 7.86 -11.68
N GLY A 287 -23.08 7.72 -12.65
CA GLY A 287 -22.30 8.80 -13.24
C GLY A 287 -21.24 9.43 -12.33
N LYS A 288 -20.94 8.80 -11.19
CA LYS A 288 -19.95 9.27 -10.22
C LYS A 288 -18.55 8.71 -10.47
N ASN A 289 -17.53 9.48 -10.13
CA ASN A 289 -16.13 9.11 -10.22
C ASN A 289 -15.67 8.43 -8.91
N ILE A 290 -15.40 7.14 -8.98
CA ILE A 290 -14.93 6.32 -7.87
C ILE A 290 -13.45 6.02 -8.07
N VAL A 291 -12.60 6.69 -7.32
CA VAL A 291 -11.15 6.45 -7.34
C VAL A 291 -10.82 5.23 -6.49
N VAL A 292 -10.12 4.27 -7.06
CA VAL A 292 -9.66 3.06 -6.37
C VAL A 292 -8.13 2.95 -6.41
N ILE A 293 -7.51 2.67 -5.26
CA ILE A 293 -6.06 2.51 -5.17
C ILE A 293 -5.66 1.07 -5.46
N LEU A 294 -4.78 0.88 -6.46
CA LEU A 294 -4.14 -0.41 -6.78
C LEU A 294 -2.72 -0.41 -6.20
N PRO A 295 -2.49 -1.02 -5.03
CA PRO A 295 -1.26 -0.82 -4.28
C PRO A 295 0.01 -1.35 -4.92
N ASP A 296 -0.06 -2.47 -5.67
CA ASP A 296 1.13 -3.13 -6.19
C ASP A 296 0.87 -4.02 -7.41
N THR A 297 1.96 -4.57 -7.98
CA THR A 297 1.95 -5.51 -9.11
C THR A 297 1.51 -6.91 -8.70
N GLY A 298 0.83 -7.63 -9.60
CA GLY A 298 0.44 -9.03 -9.43
C GLY A 298 1.61 -10.03 -9.52
N GLU A 299 2.74 -9.64 -10.11
CA GLU A 299 3.92 -10.50 -10.24
C GLU A 299 4.41 -11.09 -8.91
N ARG A 300 4.20 -10.38 -7.81
CA ARG A 300 4.55 -10.82 -6.44
C ARG A 300 3.65 -11.91 -5.89
N TYR A 301 2.61 -12.29 -6.61
CA TYR A 301 1.54 -13.18 -6.15
C TYR A 301 1.30 -14.36 -7.09
N LEU A 302 2.14 -14.54 -8.13
CA LEU A 302 1.99 -15.63 -9.12
C LEU A 302 2.05 -17.03 -8.48
N SER A 303 2.80 -17.20 -7.40
CA SER A 303 2.89 -18.43 -6.62
C SER A 303 1.77 -18.61 -5.59
N THR A 304 0.82 -17.67 -5.49
CA THR A 304 -0.28 -17.72 -4.53
C THR A 304 -1.54 -18.32 -5.15
N LYS A 305 -2.53 -18.63 -4.29
CA LYS A 305 -3.86 -19.12 -4.71
C LYS A 305 -4.57 -18.19 -5.71
N MET A 306 -4.22 -16.90 -5.75
CA MET A 306 -4.82 -15.95 -6.67
C MET A 306 -4.58 -16.33 -8.13
N PHE A 307 -3.36 -16.79 -8.46
CA PHE A 307 -2.94 -17.14 -9.81
C PHE A 307 -2.56 -18.63 -9.94
N ALA A 308 -2.86 -19.46 -8.93
CA ALA A 308 -2.57 -20.89 -9.01
C ALA A 308 -3.23 -21.49 -10.26
N ILE A 309 -2.45 -22.17 -11.08
CA ILE A 309 -2.92 -22.95 -12.22
C ILE A 309 -3.57 -24.18 -11.63
N ASN A 310 -4.89 -24.34 -11.86
CA ASN A 310 -5.55 -25.61 -11.63
C ASN A 310 -5.14 -26.55 -12.76
N GLU A 311 -4.14 -27.41 -12.49
CA GLU A 311 -3.81 -28.54 -13.37
C GLU A 311 -4.91 -29.60 -13.36
#